data_216b0aa1a5c55f202b5912c3e2653b6f
#
_entry.id   216b0aa1a5c55f202b5912c3e2653b6f
#
_cell.length_a   1.000
_cell.length_b   1.000
_cell.length_c   1.000
_cell.angle_alpha   90.00
_cell.angle_beta   90.00
_cell.angle_gamma   90.00
#
_symmetry.space_group_name_H-M   'P 1'
#
loop_
_entity.id
_entity.type
_entity.pdbx_description
1 polymer ?
#
loop_
_entity_poly.entity_id
_entity_poly.type
_entity_poly.pdbx_seq_one_letter_code
_entity_poly.pdbx_strand_id
1 'polypeptide(L)'
;MKTFTHLLCVLTLSIVLFACNNAHFLKEESYRNQVAQDFEQKKQALPHGDLFAIFGDSALSVYEREALMFLYAYMPIGDVTDYPGDYYLENVRLSKQTRDEMPWGKEIPDEVFRHFVLPIRVNNENLDDSRRVFYDELKDRVKGLPMKDAILEVNHWCHEKVVYRPSDARTSSPLASVKTAYGRCGEESTFTVAALRAVGIPARQVYTPRWAHTDDNHAWVEAWADGHWYFFGACEPEPVLNLGWFNSPASRGMLMHTKVFGRYNGPEEIMLETPNYTEINVTENYAPIAKALVTVRDRNGQPVIGARVEFKVYNYAEFYTVATKSVSYTHLRAHETC
;
A
#
# COMPACT_ATOMS: atom_id res chain seq x y z
N MET A 1 -6.27 53.47 17.96
CA MET A 1 -7.00 52.18 17.90
C MET A 1 -6.86 51.42 16.57
N LYS A 2 -6.88 52.06 15.40
CA LYS A 2 -6.77 51.35 14.10
C LYS A 2 -5.40 50.67 13.83
N THR A 3 -4.31 51.23 14.33
CA THR A 3 -2.96 50.67 14.15
C THR A 3 -2.69 49.42 15.00
N PHE A 4 -3.34 49.31 16.16
CA PHE A 4 -3.17 48.12 17.04
C PHE A 4 -3.90 46.88 16.50
N THR A 5 -5.05 47.11 15.83
CA THR A 5 -5.85 46.04 15.22
C THR A 5 -5.13 45.40 14.01
N HIS A 6 -4.43 46.22 13.20
CA HIS A 6 -3.65 45.70 12.07
C HIS A 6 -2.40 44.91 12.51
N LEU A 7 -1.77 45.33 13.60
CA LEU A 7 -0.60 44.62 14.14
C LEU A 7 -1.00 43.25 14.72
N LEU A 8 -2.16 43.17 15.37
CA LEU A 8 -2.67 41.90 15.92
C LEU A 8 -3.11 40.94 14.81
N CYS A 9 -3.75 41.42 13.72
CA CYS A 9 -4.11 40.57 12.57
C CYS A 9 -2.88 40.07 11.81
N VAL A 10 -1.82 40.86 11.66
CA VAL A 10 -0.59 40.43 11.02
C VAL A 10 0.16 39.39 11.87
N LEU A 11 0.18 39.57 13.21
CA LEU A 11 0.82 38.64 14.14
C LEU A 11 0.06 37.31 14.18
N THR A 12 -1.27 37.31 14.20
CA THR A 12 -2.09 36.08 14.17
C THR A 12 -1.97 35.35 12.83
N LEU A 13 -1.94 36.07 11.72
CA LEU A 13 -1.74 35.48 10.39
C LEU A 13 -0.34 34.86 10.25
N SER A 14 0.70 35.52 10.78
CA SER A 14 2.05 35.00 10.81
C SER A 14 2.19 33.74 11.68
N ILE A 15 1.51 33.69 12.83
CA ILE A 15 1.51 32.50 13.71
C ILE A 15 0.76 31.34 13.06
N VAL A 16 -0.33 31.58 12.35
CA VAL A 16 -1.07 30.54 11.63
C VAL A 16 -0.27 30.00 10.43
N LEU A 17 0.45 30.87 9.71
CA LEU A 17 1.33 30.46 8.62
C LEU A 17 2.55 29.66 9.14
N PHE A 18 3.12 30.02 10.29
CA PHE A 18 4.21 29.27 10.93
C PHE A 18 3.73 27.92 11.49
N ALA A 19 2.53 27.84 12.05
CA ALA A 19 1.97 26.59 12.56
C ALA A 19 1.66 25.57 11.43
N CYS A 20 1.20 26.05 10.26
CA CYS A 20 0.98 25.17 9.10
C CYS A 20 2.28 24.63 8.49
N ASN A 21 3.39 25.36 8.60
CA ASN A 21 4.68 24.94 8.03
C ASN A 21 5.43 23.88 8.87
N ASN A 22 5.03 23.66 10.13
CA ASN A 22 5.66 22.74 11.06
C ASN A 22 4.81 21.46 11.33
N ALA A 23 3.75 21.22 10.59
CA ALA A 23 2.97 20.01 10.75
C ALA A 23 3.79 18.77 10.34
N HIS A 24 3.97 17.82 11.26
CA HIS A 24 4.65 16.55 10.99
C HIS A 24 3.78 15.64 10.13
N PHE A 25 4.41 14.98 9.15
CA PHE A 25 3.84 13.84 8.43
C PHE A 25 3.83 12.60 9.31
N LEU A 26 4.93 12.33 10.00
CA LEU A 26 5.11 11.24 10.95
C LEU A 26 4.80 11.77 12.37
N LYS A 27 3.53 11.67 12.80
CA LYS A 27 3.08 12.27 14.06
C LYS A 27 3.64 11.54 15.29
N GLU A 28 3.73 10.20 15.25
CA GLU A 28 4.27 9.40 16.33
C GLU A 28 5.80 9.52 16.38
N GLU A 29 6.33 10.05 17.46
CA GLU A 29 7.76 10.31 17.63
C GLU A 29 8.61 9.03 17.50
N SER A 30 8.18 7.92 18.10
CA SER A 30 8.90 6.65 18.02
C SER A 30 9.01 6.14 16.59
N TYR A 31 7.92 6.22 15.82
CA TYR A 31 7.92 5.82 14.41
C TYR A 31 8.75 6.76 13.54
N ARG A 32 8.67 8.07 13.79
CA ARG A 32 9.50 9.07 13.11
C ARG A 32 11.00 8.80 13.31
N ASN A 33 11.41 8.49 14.55
CA ASN A 33 12.79 8.13 14.86
C ASN A 33 13.23 6.85 14.16
N GLN A 34 12.35 5.84 14.07
CA GLN A 34 12.62 4.61 13.33
C GLN A 34 12.83 4.88 11.84
N VAL A 35 11.92 5.65 11.22
CA VAL A 35 12.04 6.03 9.80
C VAL A 35 13.34 6.81 9.54
N ALA A 36 13.69 7.74 10.42
CA ALA A 36 14.94 8.49 10.30
C ALA A 36 16.17 7.57 10.38
N GLN A 37 16.17 6.60 11.28
CA GLN A 37 17.25 5.62 11.40
C GLN A 37 17.36 4.74 10.14
N ASP A 38 16.25 4.21 9.64
CA ASP A 38 16.20 3.37 8.44
C ASP A 38 16.64 4.16 7.19
N PHE A 39 16.25 5.43 7.10
CA PHE A 39 16.70 6.35 6.05
C PHE A 39 18.20 6.57 6.07
N GLU A 40 18.78 6.88 7.23
CA GLU A 40 20.22 7.10 7.36
C GLU A 40 21.02 5.82 7.07
N GLN A 41 20.54 4.65 7.47
CA GLN A 41 21.14 3.36 7.09
C GLN A 41 21.17 3.16 5.58
N LYS A 42 20.07 3.45 4.89
CA LYS A 42 20.00 3.35 3.43
C LYS A 42 20.93 4.36 2.75
N LYS A 43 20.95 5.58 3.21
CA LYS A 43 21.84 6.64 2.71
C LYS A 43 23.31 6.27 2.84
N GLN A 44 23.69 5.68 3.98
CA GLN A 44 25.06 5.17 4.20
C GLN A 44 25.41 4.00 3.30
N ALA A 45 24.43 3.13 2.97
CA ALA A 45 24.63 2.02 2.04
C ALA A 45 24.76 2.46 0.57
N LEU A 46 24.33 3.68 0.22
CA LEU A 46 24.36 4.26 -1.12
C LEU A 46 25.10 5.62 -1.11
N PRO A 47 26.39 5.65 -0.77
CA PRO A 47 27.11 6.90 -0.43
C PRO A 47 27.52 7.74 -1.66
N HIS A 48 27.36 7.23 -2.87
CA HIS A 48 27.87 7.86 -4.09
C HIS A 48 26.76 8.54 -4.91
N GLY A 49 27.14 9.63 -5.59
CA GLY A 49 26.24 10.38 -6.45
C GLY A 49 25.32 11.34 -5.72
N ASP A 50 24.29 11.78 -6.42
CA ASP A 50 23.32 12.79 -5.99
C ASP A 50 21.94 12.22 -5.61
N LEU A 51 21.88 10.91 -5.35
CA LEU A 51 20.63 10.17 -5.09
C LEU A 51 19.77 10.78 -3.99
N PHE A 52 20.37 11.47 -3.04
CA PHE A 52 19.72 12.13 -1.90
C PHE A 52 19.76 13.66 -1.97
N ALA A 53 20.07 14.24 -3.14
CA ALA A 53 20.24 15.69 -3.31
C ALA A 53 18.99 16.49 -2.92
N ILE A 54 17.78 15.93 -3.15
CA ILE A 54 16.51 16.57 -2.79
C ILE A 54 16.45 16.98 -1.30
N PHE A 55 17.11 16.26 -0.40
CA PHE A 55 17.14 16.58 1.03
C PHE A 55 18.01 17.80 1.36
N GLY A 56 18.80 18.31 0.42
CA GLY A 56 19.53 19.58 0.50
C GLY A 56 18.65 20.81 0.24
N ASP A 57 17.46 20.64 -0.29
CA ASP A 57 16.54 21.76 -0.55
C ASP A 57 16.01 22.33 0.77
N SER A 58 16.36 23.59 1.03
CA SER A 58 15.92 24.34 2.21
C SER A 58 14.44 24.78 2.14
N ALA A 59 13.80 24.70 0.97
CA ALA A 59 12.42 25.05 0.78
C ALA A 59 11.46 23.92 1.19
N LEU A 60 11.94 22.69 1.41
CA LEU A 60 11.12 21.58 1.88
C LEU A 60 10.52 21.89 3.25
N SER A 61 9.19 21.80 3.35
CA SER A 61 8.50 21.82 4.63
C SER A 61 8.85 20.57 5.46
N VAL A 62 8.59 20.62 6.78
CA VAL A 62 8.78 19.46 7.67
C VAL A 62 7.98 18.26 7.17
N TYR A 63 6.74 18.47 6.76
CA TYR A 63 5.86 17.44 6.18
C TYR A 63 6.48 16.78 4.95
N GLU A 64 6.91 17.57 3.96
CA GLU A 64 7.50 17.07 2.72
C GLU A 64 8.79 16.28 2.99
N ARG A 65 9.64 16.81 3.86
CA ARG A 65 10.90 16.14 4.24
C ARG A 65 10.65 14.79 4.90
N GLU A 66 9.71 14.70 5.84
CA GLU A 66 9.38 13.43 6.52
C GLU A 66 8.70 12.43 5.58
N ALA A 67 7.81 12.90 4.69
CA ALA A 67 7.18 12.04 3.69
C ALA A 67 8.19 11.48 2.68
N LEU A 68 9.13 12.32 2.22
CA LEU A 68 10.25 11.88 1.38
C LEU A 68 11.16 10.90 2.13
N MET A 69 11.51 11.18 3.41
CA MET A 69 12.31 10.25 4.21
C MET A 69 11.64 8.88 4.32
N PHE A 70 10.33 8.83 4.55
CA PHE A 70 9.57 7.58 4.58
C PHE A 70 9.64 6.84 3.23
N LEU A 71 9.44 7.53 2.10
CA LEU A 71 9.55 6.91 0.78
C LEU A 71 10.98 6.38 0.55
N TYR A 72 11.98 7.19 0.77
CA TYR A 72 13.39 6.83 0.53
C TYR A 72 13.89 5.73 1.48
N ALA A 73 13.44 5.70 2.72
CA ALA A 73 13.80 4.63 3.65
C ALA A 73 13.40 3.25 3.14
N TYR A 74 12.24 3.16 2.47
CA TYR A 74 11.63 1.86 2.16
C TYR A 74 11.48 1.54 0.65
N MET A 75 11.70 2.50 -0.26
CA MET A 75 11.65 2.20 -1.69
C MET A 75 12.80 1.25 -2.12
N PRO A 76 12.62 0.40 -3.14
CA PRO A 76 13.70 -0.39 -3.73
C PRO A 76 14.86 0.48 -4.22
N ILE A 77 16.06 -0.08 -4.30
CA ILE A 77 17.26 0.66 -4.80
C ILE A 77 17.03 1.13 -6.24
N GLY A 78 16.38 0.31 -7.08
CA GLY A 78 16.04 0.72 -8.45
C GLY A 78 15.20 2.00 -8.49
N ASP A 79 14.26 2.17 -7.56
CA ASP A 79 13.46 3.40 -7.50
C ASP A 79 14.32 4.61 -7.10
N VAL A 80 15.27 4.45 -6.17
CA VAL A 80 16.20 5.52 -5.79
C VAL A 80 17.08 5.96 -6.97
N THR A 81 17.46 5.03 -7.85
CA THR A 81 18.39 5.29 -8.97
C THR A 81 17.71 5.72 -10.26
N ASP A 82 16.49 5.23 -10.51
CA ASP A 82 15.84 5.40 -11.82
C ASP A 82 14.98 6.68 -11.90
N TYR A 83 14.64 7.28 -10.73
CA TYR A 83 13.76 8.45 -10.67
C TYR A 83 14.39 9.58 -9.85
N PRO A 84 14.31 10.84 -10.31
CA PRO A 84 14.87 11.98 -9.59
C PRO A 84 14.05 12.34 -8.35
N GLY A 85 14.67 13.02 -7.38
CA GLY A 85 14.02 13.44 -6.15
C GLY A 85 12.77 14.30 -6.35
N ASP A 86 12.77 15.14 -7.38
CA ASP A 86 11.61 15.99 -7.73
C ASP A 86 10.38 15.19 -8.12
N TYR A 87 10.56 14.02 -8.75
CA TYR A 87 9.46 13.09 -9.05
C TYR A 87 8.75 12.64 -7.74
N TYR A 88 9.51 12.29 -6.71
CA TYR A 88 8.95 11.89 -5.42
C TYR A 88 8.32 13.07 -4.67
N LEU A 89 8.94 14.25 -4.72
CA LEU A 89 8.39 15.46 -4.13
C LEU A 89 7.05 15.85 -4.75
N GLU A 90 6.92 15.76 -6.07
CA GLU A 90 5.66 15.99 -6.76
C GLU A 90 4.58 15.00 -6.30
N ASN A 91 4.90 13.71 -6.20
CA ASN A 91 3.97 12.70 -5.70
C ASN A 91 3.56 12.93 -4.23
N VAL A 92 4.47 13.39 -3.37
CA VAL A 92 4.16 13.81 -2.00
C VAL A 92 3.17 14.97 -2.00
N ARG A 93 3.42 15.98 -2.82
CA ARG A 93 2.55 17.18 -2.94
C ARG A 93 1.17 16.83 -3.45
N LEU A 94 1.07 15.98 -4.48
CA LEU A 94 -0.20 15.49 -5.00
C LEU A 94 -0.98 14.68 -3.96
N SER A 95 -0.31 13.81 -3.21
CA SER A 95 -0.95 13.04 -2.14
C SER A 95 -1.49 13.96 -1.04
N LYS A 96 -0.72 14.99 -0.66
CA LYS A 96 -1.18 16.00 0.30
C LYS A 96 -2.35 16.80 -0.25
N GLN A 97 -2.28 17.21 -1.52
CA GLN A 97 -3.36 17.94 -2.20
C GLN A 97 -4.66 17.12 -2.17
N THR A 98 -4.64 15.84 -2.52
CA THR A 98 -5.84 15.00 -2.47
C THR A 98 -6.38 14.86 -1.06
N ARG A 99 -5.52 14.79 -0.04
CA ARG A 99 -5.93 14.78 1.36
C ARG A 99 -6.64 16.06 1.78
N ASP A 100 -6.19 17.19 1.25
CA ASP A 100 -6.77 18.50 1.59
C ASP A 100 -8.08 18.79 0.81
N GLU A 101 -8.19 18.30 -0.44
CA GLU A 101 -9.29 18.64 -1.36
C GLU A 101 -10.43 17.62 -1.39
N MET A 102 -10.15 16.32 -1.18
CA MET A 102 -11.19 15.30 -1.26
C MET A 102 -12.02 15.24 0.02
N PRO A 103 -13.35 14.99 -0.08
CA PRO A 103 -14.25 14.98 1.08
C PRO A 103 -13.80 14.04 2.20
N TRP A 104 -13.25 12.89 1.83
CA TRP A 104 -12.77 11.84 2.76
C TRP A 104 -11.36 12.05 3.31
N GLY A 105 -10.61 13.03 2.79
CA GLY A 105 -9.18 13.13 3.10
C GLY A 105 -8.86 13.33 4.58
N LYS A 106 -9.74 14.00 5.34
CA LYS A 106 -9.59 14.23 6.79
C LYS A 106 -10.06 13.06 7.64
N GLU A 107 -10.85 12.15 7.09
CA GLU A 107 -11.39 10.98 7.77
C GLU A 107 -10.40 9.81 7.80
N ILE A 108 -9.41 9.85 6.88
CA ILE A 108 -8.40 8.79 6.75
C ILE A 108 -7.37 8.93 7.87
N PRO A 109 -7.18 7.90 8.71
CA PRO A 109 -6.14 7.89 9.72
C PRO A 109 -4.74 8.09 9.11
N ASP A 110 -3.85 8.76 9.83
CA ASP A 110 -2.49 9.07 9.34
C ASP A 110 -1.70 7.82 8.96
N GLU A 111 -1.83 6.74 9.72
CA GLU A 111 -1.20 5.46 9.42
C GLU A 111 -1.74 4.84 8.12
N VAL A 112 -3.06 4.85 7.92
CA VAL A 112 -3.70 4.34 6.71
C VAL A 112 -3.27 5.17 5.50
N PHE A 113 -3.24 6.50 5.63
CA PHE A 113 -2.75 7.39 4.57
C PHE A 113 -1.28 7.12 4.22
N ARG A 114 -0.44 7.01 5.24
CA ARG A 114 1.01 6.78 5.11
C ARG A 114 1.34 5.53 4.33
N HIS A 115 0.64 4.43 4.59
CA HIS A 115 0.95 3.13 4.00
C HIS A 115 0.16 2.81 2.73
N PHE A 116 -1.02 3.41 2.52
CA PHE A 116 -1.95 2.99 1.47
C PHE A 116 -2.38 4.09 0.51
N VAL A 117 -1.95 5.36 0.71
CA VAL A 117 -2.16 6.46 -0.22
C VAL A 117 -0.84 7.01 -0.73
N LEU A 118 0.08 7.36 0.18
CA LEU A 118 1.34 8.01 -0.16
C LEU A 118 2.22 7.18 -1.09
N PRO A 119 2.43 5.85 -0.87
CA PRO A 119 3.33 5.07 -1.71
C PRO A 119 2.87 5.02 -3.17
N ILE A 120 3.83 5.17 -4.09
CA ILE A 120 3.56 5.14 -5.52
C ILE A 120 3.54 3.69 -5.99
N ARG A 121 4.58 2.92 -5.61
CA ARG A 121 4.73 1.52 -5.99
C ARG A 121 3.66 0.64 -5.37
N VAL A 122 3.12 -0.26 -6.17
CA VAL A 122 2.10 -1.26 -5.77
C VAL A 122 2.69 -2.67 -5.80
N ASN A 123 3.40 -3.03 -6.87
CA ASN A 123 3.97 -4.35 -7.12
C ASN A 123 5.44 -4.22 -7.59
N ASN A 124 5.79 -4.80 -8.74
CA ASN A 124 7.11 -4.75 -9.36
C ASN A 124 7.14 -3.96 -10.69
N GLU A 125 6.13 -3.15 -10.91
CA GLU A 125 6.00 -2.26 -12.08
C GLU A 125 7.10 -1.20 -12.12
N ASN A 126 7.34 -0.61 -13.29
CA ASN A 126 8.01 0.67 -13.38
C ASN A 126 7.07 1.77 -12.87
N LEU A 127 7.61 2.78 -12.22
CA LEU A 127 6.85 3.95 -11.84
C LEU A 127 6.65 4.88 -13.05
N ASP A 128 5.59 5.67 -13.03
CA ASP A 128 5.26 6.65 -14.04
C ASP A 128 4.42 7.80 -13.46
N ASP A 129 4.03 8.77 -14.27
CA ASP A 129 3.27 9.95 -13.84
C ASP A 129 1.77 9.69 -13.67
N SER A 130 1.37 8.43 -13.47
CA SER A 130 -0.03 8.02 -13.36
C SER A 130 -0.79 8.79 -12.28
N ARG A 131 -0.18 9.08 -11.13
CA ARG A 131 -0.85 9.81 -10.05
C ARG A 131 -1.41 11.16 -10.51
N ARG A 132 -0.63 11.95 -11.24
CA ARG A 132 -1.09 13.24 -11.79
C ARG A 132 -2.16 13.03 -12.84
N VAL A 133 -1.88 12.18 -13.83
CA VAL A 133 -2.81 11.93 -14.96
C VAL A 133 -4.16 11.42 -14.46
N PHE A 134 -4.15 10.44 -13.55
CA PHE A 134 -5.38 9.86 -13.01
C PHE A 134 -6.12 10.83 -12.08
N TYR A 135 -5.40 11.63 -11.28
CA TYR A 135 -6.04 12.68 -10.50
C TYR A 135 -6.82 13.65 -11.39
N ASP A 136 -6.18 14.14 -12.47
CA ASP A 136 -6.81 15.09 -13.38
C ASP A 136 -8.05 14.52 -14.09
N GLU A 137 -8.05 13.22 -14.43
CA GLU A 137 -9.21 12.56 -15.04
C GLU A 137 -10.33 12.21 -14.03
N LEU A 138 -9.98 11.88 -12.79
CA LEU A 138 -10.92 11.31 -11.82
C LEU A 138 -11.50 12.32 -10.83
N LYS A 139 -10.78 13.38 -10.48
CA LYS A 139 -11.17 14.29 -9.39
C LYS A 139 -12.60 14.81 -9.49
N ASP A 140 -13.04 15.21 -10.68
CA ASP A 140 -14.39 15.75 -10.90
C ASP A 140 -15.46 14.64 -10.97
N ARG A 141 -15.08 13.40 -11.32
CA ARG A 141 -15.99 12.25 -11.31
C ARG A 141 -16.35 11.81 -9.90
N VAL A 142 -15.41 11.93 -8.95
CA VAL A 142 -15.56 11.32 -7.61
C VAL A 142 -15.83 12.32 -6.49
N LYS A 143 -15.45 13.59 -6.63
CA LYS A 143 -15.50 14.60 -5.55
C LYS A 143 -16.88 14.79 -4.92
N GLY A 144 -17.96 14.56 -5.67
CA GLY A 144 -19.34 14.69 -5.19
C GLY A 144 -19.95 13.41 -4.61
N LEU A 145 -19.20 12.32 -4.55
CA LEU A 145 -19.68 11.00 -4.15
C LEU A 145 -19.29 10.67 -2.70
N PRO A 146 -20.09 9.87 -1.98
CA PRO A 146 -19.62 9.16 -0.80
C PRO A 146 -18.42 8.26 -1.15
N MET A 147 -17.52 8.01 -0.19
CA MET A 147 -16.26 7.32 -0.47
C MET A 147 -16.46 5.92 -1.08
N LYS A 148 -17.46 5.14 -0.64
CA LYS A 148 -17.78 3.81 -1.21
C LYS A 148 -18.23 3.91 -2.66
N ASP A 149 -19.05 4.90 -2.99
CA ASP A 149 -19.51 5.12 -4.36
C ASP A 149 -18.36 5.63 -5.24
N ALA A 150 -17.44 6.43 -4.68
CA ALA A 150 -16.23 6.86 -5.36
C ALA A 150 -15.31 5.67 -5.69
N ILE A 151 -15.18 4.68 -4.80
CA ILE A 151 -14.42 3.44 -5.08
C ILE A 151 -15.03 2.70 -6.28
N LEU A 152 -16.36 2.53 -6.31
CA LEU A 152 -17.05 1.87 -7.43
C LEU A 152 -16.88 2.65 -8.73
N GLU A 153 -16.97 3.98 -8.69
CA GLU A 153 -16.79 4.86 -9.85
C GLU A 153 -15.37 4.80 -10.40
N VAL A 154 -14.35 4.78 -9.53
CA VAL A 154 -12.95 4.58 -9.95
C VAL A 154 -12.78 3.23 -10.63
N ASN A 155 -13.36 2.16 -10.08
CA ASN A 155 -13.27 0.83 -10.70
C ASN A 155 -13.98 0.78 -12.06
N HIS A 156 -15.11 1.48 -12.19
CA HIS A 156 -15.81 1.62 -13.47
C HIS A 156 -14.94 2.36 -14.49
N TRP A 157 -14.31 3.49 -14.09
CA TRP A 157 -13.37 4.20 -14.93
C TRP A 157 -12.17 3.31 -15.34
N CYS A 158 -11.68 2.47 -14.43
CA CYS A 158 -10.61 1.52 -14.75
C CYS A 158 -11.05 0.53 -15.84
N HIS A 159 -12.28 0.02 -15.78
CA HIS A 159 -12.85 -0.87 -16.81
C HIS A 159 -12.99 -0.18 -18.17
N GLU A 160 -13.27 1.12 -18.20
CA GLU A 160 -13.31 1.89 -19.46
C GLU A 160 -11.94 1.93 -20.17
N LYS A 161 -10.83 1.75 -19.43
CA LYS A 161 -9.45 1.89 -19.92
C LYS A 161 -8.76 0.56 -20.18
N VAL A 162 -8.99 -0.45 -19.34
CA VAL A 162 -8.24 -1.71 -19.33
C VAL A 162 -9.18 -2.88 -19.22
N VAL A 163 -8.97 -3.92 -20.03
CA VAL A 163 -9.69 -5.18 -19.96
C VAL A 163 -8.74 -6.34 -19.73
N TYR A 164 -9.23 -7.42 -19.11
CA TYR A 164 -8.41 -8.60 -18.85
C TYR A 164 -7.90 -9.25 -20.14
N ARG A 165 -6.59 -9.44 -20.19
CA ARG A 165 -5.90 -10.24 -21.19
C ARG A 165 -4.55 -10.68 -20.66
N PRO A 166 -4.11 -11.93 -20.88
CA PRO A 166 -2.76 -12.35 -20.54
C PRO A 166 -1.69 -11.42 -21.12
N SER A 167 -0.72 -11.08 -20.31
CA SER A 167 0.38 -10.18 -20.65
C SER A 167 1.73 -10.79 -20.25
N ASP A 168 2.80 -9.98 -20.22
CA ASP A 168 4.16 -10.42 -19.86
C ASP A 168 4.28 -10.87 -18.41
N ALA A 169 5.38 -11.53 -18.08
CA ALA A 169 5.68 -11.99 -16.73
C ALA A 169 5.90 -10.83 -15.73
N ARG A 170 6.37 -9.65 -16.23
CA ARG A 170 6.54 -8.45 -15.43
C ARG A 170 5.29 -7.58 -15.52
N THR A 171 4.88 -7.02 -14.37
CA THR A 171 3.76 -6.08 -14.30
C THR A 171 4.09 -4.78 -15.05
N SER A 172 3.22 -4.37 -15.96
CA SER A 172 3.30 -3.08 -16.67
C SER A 172 3.02 -1.91 -15.71
N SER A 173 3.60 -0.75 -16.00
CA SER A 173 3.25 0.48 -15.28
C SER A 173 1.78 0.88 -15.53
N PRO A 174 1.15 1.66 -14.63
CA PRO A 174 -0.24 2.05 -14.79
C PRO A 174 -0.55 2.74 -16.13
N LEU A 175 0.27 3.70 -16.56
CA LEU A 175 0.08 4.37 -17.86
C LEU A 175 0.37 3.45 -19.06
N ALA A 176 1.29 2.48 -18.92
CA ALA A 176 1.53 1.50 -19.97
C ALA A 176 0.30 0.57 -20.11
N SER A 177 -0.35 0.17 -19.00
CA SER A 177 -1.60 -0.60 -19.05
C SER A 177 -2.72 0.16 -19.77
N VAL A 178 -2.87 1.46 -19.51
CA VAL A 178 -3.82 2.32 -20.24
C VAL A 178 -3.48 2.38 -21.75
N LYS A 179 -2.19 2.53 -22.11
CA LYS A 179 -1.78 2.59 -23.53
C LYS A 179 -2.03 1.30 -24.28
N THR A 180 -1.90 0.16 -23.62
CA THR A 180 -2.16 -1.15 -24.23
C THR A 180 -3.63 -1.54 -24.16
N ALA A 181 -4.42 -0.90 -23.29
CA ALA A 181 -5.82 -1.16 -23.01
C ALA A 181 -6.11 -2.60 -22.51
N TYR A 182 -5.11 -3.33 -22.05
CA TYR A 182 -5.26 -4.65 -21.46
C TYR A 182 -4.20 -4.95 -20.40
N GLY A 183 -4.51 -5.91 -19.54
CA GLY A 183 -3.60 -6.46 -18.53
C GLY A 183 -4.12 -7.78 -17.97
N ARG A 184 -3.25 -8.55 -17.34
CA ARG A 184 -3.67 -9.64 -16.45
C ARG A 184 -4.06 -9.07 -15.09
N CYS A 185 -4.54 -9.89 -14.18
CA CYS A 185 -4.96 -9.48 -12.84
C CYS A 185 -3.89 -8.65 -12.07
N GLY A 186 -2.59 -8.93 -12.30
CA GLY A 186 -1.48 -8.18 -11.72
C GLY A 186 -1.44 -6.72 -12.21
N GLU A 187 -1.58 -6.48 -13.52
CA GLU A 187 -1.63 -5.14 -14.10
C GLU A 187 -2.92 -4.42 -13.73
N GLU A 188 -4.08 -5.08 -13.85
CA GLU A 188 -5.37 -4.50 -13.53
C GLU A 188 -5.44 -4.03 -12.09
N SER A 189 -4.99 -4.85 -11.14
CA SER A 189 -4.97 -4.49 -9.73
C SER A 189 -3.94 -3.40 -9.40
N THR A 190 -2.76 -3.42 -10.03
CA THR A 190 -1.76 -2.34 -9.88
C THR A 190 -2.30 -1.01 -10.40
N PHE A 191 -2.93 -1.02 -11.58
CA PHE A 191 -3.56 0.15 -12.18
C PHE A 191 -4.70 0.70 -11.32
N THR A 192 -5.60 -0.16 -10.85
CA THR A 192 -6.75 0.25 -10.02
C THR A 192 -6.29 0.82 -8.67
N VAL A 193 -5.27 0.22 -8.02
CA VAL A 193 -4.69 0.78 -6.78
C VAL A 193 -4.07 2.15 -7.05
N ALA A 194 -3.33 2.32 -8.16
CA ALA A 194 -2.76 3.62 -8.53
C ALA A 194 -3.85 4.68 -8.77
N ALA A 195 -4.96 4.32 -9.42
CA ALA A 195 -6.10 5.21 -9.67
C ALA A 195 -6.81 5.64 -8.37
N LEU A 196 -7.05 4.72 -7.46
CA LEU A 196 -7.63 5.02 -6.14
C LEU A 196 -6.73 5.95 -5.32
N ARG A 197 -5.43 5.63 -5.25
CA ARG A 197 -4.44 6.46 -4.53
C ARG A 197 -4.30 7.85 -5.15
N ALA A 198 -4.51 7.99 -6.46
CA ALA A 198 -4.46 9.29 -7.14
C ALA A 198 -5.56 10.24 -6.67
N VAL A 199 -6.71 9.74 -6.24
CA VAL A 199 -7.79 10.53 -5.64
C VAL A 199 -7.83 10.43 -4.12
N GLY A 200 -6.74 9.98 -3.51
CA GLY A 200 -6.58 9.95 -2.06
C GLY A 200 -7.36 8.85 -1.35
N ILE A 201 -7.85 7.82 -2.05
CA ILE A 201 -8.50 6.66 -1.46
C ILE A 201 -7.44 5.61 -1.11
N PRO A 202 -7.32 5.17 0.17
CA PRO A 202 -6.36 4.13 0.53
C PRO A 202 -6.71 2.82 -0.16
N ALA A 203 -5.71 2.23 -0.83
CA ALA A 203 -5.90 1.00 -1.56
C ALA A 203 -4.66 0.11 -1.52
N ARG A 204 -4.89 -1.21 -1.61
CA ARG A 204 -3.85 -2.22 -1.62
C ARG A 204 -4.19 -3.36 -2.57
N GLN A 205 -3.17 -3.95 -3.19
CA GLN A 205 -3.30 -5.16 -3.98
C GLN A 205 -3.33 -6.34 -3.03
N VAL A 206 -4.33 -7.21 -3.18
CA VAL A 206 -4.38 -8.49 -2.49
C VAL A 206 -4.00 -9.59 -3.48
N TYR A 207 -3.28 -10.58 -2.98
CA TYR A 207 -2.82 -11.71 -3.78
C TYR A 207 -3.09 -13.03 -3.07
N THR A 208 -3.65 -13.99 -3.80
CA THR A 208 -3.65 -15.41 -3.41
C THR A 208 -2.67 -16.16 -4.29
N PRO A 209 -1.65 -16.82 -3.72
CA PRO A 209 -0.61 -17.50 -4.50
C PRO A 209 -1.16 -18.73 -5.21
N ARG A 210 -2.21 -19.33 -4.70
CA ARG A 210 -2.83 -20.52 -5.26
C ARG A 210 -4.25 -20.71 -4.72
N TRP A 211 -5.18 -20.96 -5.62
CA TRP A 211 -6.52 -21.39 -5.26
C TRP A 211 -6.52 -22.86 -4.80
N ALA A 212 -7.44 -23.21 -3.90
CA ALA A 212 -7.60 -24.59 -3.45
C ALA A 212 -8.16 -25.55 -4.54
N HIS A 213 -8.78 -25.00 -5.58
CA HIS A 213 -9.48 -25.77 -6.62
C HIS A 213 -8.82 -25.71 -8.01
N THR A 214 -7.79 -24.91 -8.20
CA THR A 214 -7.06 -24.75 -9.45
C THR A 214 -5.60 -24.36 -9.21
N ASP A 215 -4.75 -24.56 -10.22
CA ASP A 215 -3.33 -24.21 -10.17
C ASP A 215 -3.04 -22.73 -10.31
N ASP A 216 -4.06 -21.92 -10.50
CA ASP A 216 -3.93 -20.48 -10.70
C ASP A 216 -3.77 -19.71 -9.39
N ASN A 217 -3.13 -18.56 -9.51
CA ASN A 217 -3.13 -17.47 -8.57
C ASN A 217 -4.12 -16.39 -9.00
N HIS A 218 -4.33 -15.41 -8.13
CA HIS A 218 -5.12 -14.23 -8.48
C HIS A 218 -4.69 -13.00 -7.68
N ALA A 219 -4.89 -11.83 -8.28
CA ALA A 219 -4.69 -10.55 -7.64
C ALA A 219 -5.93 -9.66 -7.85
N TRP A 220 -6.35 -8.97 -6.80
CA TRP A 220 -7.48 -8.04 -6.82
C TRP A 220 -7.19 -6.85 -5.91
N VAL A 221 -8.18 -6.03 -5.59
CA VAL A 221 -8.02 -4.79 -4.83
C VAL A 221 -8.84 -4.81 -3.56
N GLU A 222 -8.26 -4.30 -2.48
CA GLU A 222 -8.97 -3.78 -1.34
C GLU A 222 -8.81 -2.27 -1.26
N ALA A 223 -9.92 -1.56 -1.00
CA ALA A 223 -9.94 -0.13 -0.72
C ALA A 223 -10.58 0.14 0.65
N TRP A 224 -10.02 1.13 1.36
CA TRP A 224 -10.50 1.51 2.68
C TRP A 224 -11.55 2.61 2.57
N ALA A 225 -12.66 2.45 3.27
CA ALA A 225 -13.68 3.48 3.47
C ALA A 225 -14.36 3.30 4.82
N ASP A 226 -14.69 4.40 5.49
CA ASP A 226 -15.49 4.42 6.72
C ASP A 226 -14.97 3.46 7.82
N GLY A 227 -13.66 3.31 7.94
CA GLY A 227 -13.03 2.46 8.96
C GLY A 227 -12.87 0.99 8.57
N HIS A 228 -13.21 0.59 7.34
CA HIS A 228 -13.19 -0.81 6.88
C HIS A 228 -12.49 -0.98 5.54
N TRP A 229 -11.91 -2.16 5.32
CA TRP A 229 -11.43 -2.60 4.03
C TRP A 229 -12.53 -3.30 3.26
N TYR A 230 -12.72 -2.93 2.00
CA TYR A 230 -13.68 -3.52 1.06
C TYR A 230 -12.95 -4.06 -0.14
N PHE A 231 -13.26 -5.27 -0.56
CA PHE A 231 -12.65 -5.88 -1.74
C PHE A 231 -13.54 -5.78 -2.98
N PHE A 232 -12.93 -5.87 -4.15
CA PHE A 232 -13.59 -5.96 -5.45
C PHE A 232 -12.60 -6.41 -6.54
N GLY A 233 -13.11 -6.93 -7.68
CA GLY A 233 -12.29 -7.25 -8.84
C GLY A 233 -11.79 -5.99 -9.53
N ALA A 234 -10.48 -5.93 -9.80
CA ALA A 234 -9.86 -4.79 -10.47
C ALA A 234 -10.31 -4.71 -11.94
N CYS A 235 -10.75 -3.55 -12.39
CA CYS A 235 -11.35 -3.36 -13.71
C CYS A 235 -12.60 -4.22 -13.97
N GLU A 236 -13.20 -4.76 -12.92
CA GLU A 236 -14.39 -5.62 -12.96
C GLU A 236 -15.51 -4.93 -12.15
N PRO A 237 -16.26 -3.97 -12.72
CA PRO A 237 -17.25 -3.21 -11.99
C PRO A 237 -18.43 -4.08 -11.56
N GLU A 238 -18.76 -4.00 -10.27
CA GLU A 238 -19.92 -4.62 -9.64
C GLU A 238 -20.79 -3.55 -8.99
N PRO A 239 -22.08 -3.80 -8.75
CA PRO A 239 -22.97 -2.79 -8.19
C PRO A 239 -22.69 -2.45 -6.73
N VAL A 240 -21.96 -3.28 -6.01
CA VAL A 240 -21.62 -3.12 -4.60
C VAL A 240 -20.21 -3.63 -4.30
N LEU A 241 -19.60 -3.09 -3.27
CA LEU A 241 -18.32 -3.59 -2.75
C LEU A 241 -18.50 -4.96 -2.07
N ASN A 242 -17.40 -5.70 -1.89
CA ASN A 242 -17.34 -7.08 -1.39
C ASN A 242 -18.07 -8.08 -2.31
N LEU A 243 -18.15 -7.75 -3.60
CA LEU A 243 -18.65 -8.61 -4.64
C LEU A 243 -17.62 -8.79 -5.75
N GLY A 244 -17.49 -10.02 -6.23
CA GLY A 244 -16.63 -10.41 -7.34
C GLY A 244 -16.84 -11.88 -7.66
N TRP A 245 -16.51 -12.32 -8.86
CA TRP A 245 -16.64 -13.72 -9.29
C TRP A 245 -15.90 -14.68 -8.36
N PHE A 246 -14.87 -14.20 -7.67
CA PHE A 246 -14.01 -15.00 -6.80
C PHE A 246 -14.50 -15.11 -5.34
N ASN A 247 -15.68 -14.59 -4.97
CA ASN A 247 -16.20 -14.70 -3.61
C ASN A 247 -16.23 -16.15 -3.10
N SER A 248 -16.75 -17.08 -3.90
CA SER A 248 -16.81 -18.49 -3.50
C SER A 248 -15.41 -19.15 -3.41
N PRO A 249 -14.48 -18.97 -4.37
CA PRO A 249 -13.10 -19.42 -4.19
C PRO A 249 -12.38 -18.79 -2.99
N ALA A 250 -12.55 -17.49 -2.75
CA ALA A 250 -11.91 -16.78 -1.67
C ALA A 250 -12.38 -17.25 -0.30
N SER A 251 -13.67 -17.56 -0.12
CA SER A 251 -14.20 -18.10 1.14
C SER A 251 -13.61 -19.47 1.54
N ARG A 252 -12.86 -20.10 0.66
CA ARG A 252 -12.17 -21.39 0.86
C ARG A 252 -10.67 -21.29 0.57
N GLY A 253 -10.17 -20.08 0.38
CA GLY A 253 -8.75 -19.83 0.13
C GLY A 253 -7.90 -20.09 1.36
N MET A 254 -6.68 -20.59 1.14
CA MET A 254 -5.73 -20.90 2.23
C MET A 254 -4.93 -19.68 2.66
N LEU A 255 -4.71 -18.74 1.76
CA LEU A 255 -3.94 -17.54 2.04
C LEU A 255 -4.33 -16.42 1.09
N MET A 256 -4.68 -15.29 1.65
CA MET A 256 -4.73 -13.98 0.99
C MET A 256 -3.80 -13.05 1.75
N HIS A 257 -2.89 -12.43 1.03
CA HIS A 257 -1.90 -11.55 1.62
C HIS A 257 -1.70 -10.28 0.80
N THR A 258 -1.10 -9.28 1.42
CA THR A 258 -0.73 -8.04 0.75
C THR A 258 0.62 -7.54 1.22
N LYS A 259 1.32 -6.81 0.36
CA LYS A 259 2.56 -6.12 0.68
C LYS A 259 2.26 -4.67 1.03
N VAL A 260 2.57 -4.30 2.25
CA VAL A 260 2.44 -2.94 2.75
C VAL A 260 3.79 -2.25 2.66
N PHE A 261 3.87 -1.11 2.01
CA PHE A 261 5.10 -0.34 1.86
C PHE A 261 5.64 0.09 3.23
N GLY A 262 6.91 -0.20 3.47
CA GLY A 262 7.62 0.16 4.69
C GLY A 262 7.35 -0.77 5.89
N ARG A 263 7.71 -0.29 7.07
CA ARG A 263 7.42 -0.95 8.34
C ARG A 263 5.98 -0.65 8.75
N TYR A 264 5.17 -1.68 8.82
CA TYR A 264 3.75 -1.58 9.16
C TYR A 264 3.48 -2.20 10.52
N ASN A 265 2.76 -1.46 11.38
CA ASN A 265 2.42 -1.86 12.74
C ASN A 265 0.90 -1.97 12.95
N GLY A 266 0.15 -2.22 11.85
CA GLY A 266 -1.31 -2.37 11.93
C GLY A 266 -1.76 -3.67 12.62
N PRO A 267 -3.09 -3.88 12.69
CA PRO A 267 -3.67 -4.97 13.46
C PRO A 267 -3.53 -6.35 12.82
N GLU A 268 -3.22 -6.42 11.51
CA GLU A 268 -3.15 -7.67 10.77
C GLU A 268 -1.90 -8.48 11.15
N GLU A 269 -1.95 -9.79 10.93
CA GLU A 269 -0.82 -10.68 11.17
C GLU A 269 0.33 -10.38 10.19
N ILE A 270 1.49 -10.03 10.73
CA ILE A 270 2.71 -9.86 9.96
C ILE A 270 3.27 -11.24 9.61
N MET A 271 3.40 -11.52 8.32
CA MET A 271 3.97 -12.75 7.79
C MET A 271 5.48 -12.63 7.55
N LEU A 272 5.91 -11.47 7.02
CA LEU A 272 7.29 -11.20 6.65
C LEU A 272 7.57 -9.70 6.76
N GLU A 273 8.71 -9.36 7.32
CA GLU A 273 9.28 -8.01 7.25
C GLU A 273 10.54 -8.03 6.37
N THR A 274 10.61 -7.08 5.46
CA THR A 274 11.77 -6.83 4.61
C THR A 274 12.23 -5.36 4.78
N PRO A 275 13.40 -4.99 4.29
CA PRO A 275 13.80 -3.58 4.29
C PRO A 275 12.84 -2.64 3.53
N ASN A 276 12.03 -3.17 2.61
CA ASN A 276 11.19 -2.35 1.73
C ASN A 276 9.69 -2.44 2.04
N TYR A 277 9.22 -3.56 2.58
CA TYR A 277 7.79 -3.78 2.81
C TYR A 277 7.56 -4.78 3.95
N THR A 278 6.37 -4.69 4.52
CA THR A 278 5.80 -5.67 5.44
C THR A 278 4.74 -6.47 4.71
N GLU A 279 4.81 -7.79 4.74
CA GLU A 279 3.78 -8.67 4.19
C GLU A 279 2.83 -9.11 5.29
N ILE A 280 1.54 -8.89 5.09
CA ILE A 280 0.49 -9.18 6.08
C ILE A 280 -0.55 -10.15 5.53
N ASN A 281 -1.11 -10.94 6.43
CA ASN A 281 -2.19 -11.88 6.17
C ASN A 281 -3.53 -11.17 6.27
N VAL A 282 -4.32 -11.21 5.21
CA VAL A 282 -5.67 -10.60 5.14
C VAL A 282 -6.76 -11.64 4.90
N THR A 283 -6.46 -12.91 5.07
CA THR A 283 -7.41 -14.01 4.82
C THR A 283 -8.70 -13.88 5.63
N GLU A 284 -8.64 -13.31 6.83
CA GLU A 284 -9.79 -13.08 7.71
C GLU A 284 -10.87 -12.19 7.07
N ASN A 285 -10.51 -11.34 6.10
CA ASN A 285 -11.48 -10.52 5.36
C ASN A 285 -12.37 -11.35 4.41
N TYR A 286 -12.00 -12.60 4.11
CA TYR A 286 -12.64 -13.44 3.08
C TYR A 286 -13.23 -14.72 3.64
N ALA A 287 -12.62 -15.29 4.67
CA ALA A 287 -12.96 -16.60 5.18
C ALA A 287 -12.80 -16.66 6.70
N PRO A 288 -13.61 -17.47 7.40
CA PRO A 288 -13.35 -17.82 8.78
C PRO A 288 -11.95 -18.44 8.93
N ILE A 289 -11.20 -18.01 9.91
CA ILE A 289 -9.85 -18.52 10.18
C ILE A 289 -9.80 -19.26 11.52
N ALA A 290 -8.92 -20.27 11.60
CA ALA A 290 -8.53 -20.90 12.86
C ALA A 290 -7.07 -20.56 13.18
N LYS A 291 -6.74 -20.44 14.46
CA LYS A 291 -5.36 -20.21 14.93
C LYS A 291 -4.78 -21.52 15.43
N ALA A 292 -3.75 -22.04 14.77
CA ALA A 292 -3.01 -23.19 15.22
C ALA A 292 -1.68 -22.79 15.88
N LEU A 293 -1.34 -23.43 16.98
CA LEU A 293 -0.04 -23.30 17.63
C LEU A 293 0.80 -24.55 17.30
N VAL A 294 1.85 -24.38 16.48
CA VAL A 294 2.75 -25.46 16.13
C VAL A 294 4.03 -25.37 16.95
N THR A 295 4.34 -26.43 17.70
CA THR A 295 5.58 -26.55 18.48
C THR A 295 6.46 -27.61 17.83
N VAL A 296 7.69 -27.24 17.46
CA VAL A 296 8.68 -28.19 16.91
C VAL A 296 9.68 -28.55 17.99
N ARG A 297 9.82 -29.85 18.28
CA ARG A 297 10.73 -30.40 19.29
C ARG A 297 11.60 -31.52 18.68
N ASP A 298 12.81 -31.68 19.19
CA ASP A 298 13.67 -32.80 18.86
C ASP A 298 13.19 -34.09 19.59
N ARG A 299 13.91 -35.18 19.36
CA ARG A 299 13.62 -36.50 19.97
C ARG A 299 13.77 -36.51 21.50
N ASN A 300 14.48 -35.52 22.06
CA ASN A 300 14.67 -35.34 23.51
C ASN A 300 13.66 -34.38 24.11
N GLY A 301 12.68 -33.89 23.29
CA GLY A 301 11.67 -32.95 23.71
C GLY A 301 12.15 -31.50 23.78
N GLN A 302 13.36 -31.18 23.31
CA GLN A 302 13.90 -29.81 23.30
C GLN A 302 13.36 -29.03 22.12
N PRO A 303 13.08 -27.71 22.26
CA PRO A 303 12.62 -26.85 21.18
C PRO A 303 13.66 -26.79 20.04
N VAL A 304 13.19 -26.88 18.79
CA VAL A 304 14.04 -26.71 17.60
C VAL A 304 13.81 -25.31 17.05
N ILE A 305 14.73 -24.40 17.39
CA ILE A 305 14.72 -23.02 16.87
C ILE A 305 15.22 -23.04 15.42
N GLY A 306 14.59 -22.24 14.55
CA GLY A 306 14.90 -22.17 13.13
C GLY A 306 14.30 -23.31 12.29
N ALA A 307 13.49 -24.19 12.89
CA ALA A 307 12.72 -25.17 12.13
C ALA A 307 11.82 -24.46 11.11
N ARG A 308 11.84 -24.95 9.88
CA ARG A 308 10.98 -24.47 8.80
C ARG A 308 9.68 -25.23 8.81
N VAL A 309 8.55 -24.53 8.97
CA VAL A 309 7.20 -25.09 8.89
C VAL A 309 6.55 -24.58 7.63
N GLU A 310 6.11 -25.48 6.77
CA GLU A 310 5.46 -25.18 5.51
C GLU A 310 3.97 -25.54 5.58
N PHE A 311 3.12 -24.58 5.21
CA PHE A 311 1.69 -24.78 5.04
C PHE A 311 1.44 -25.09 3.58
N LYS A 312 0.84 -26.25 3.30
CA LYS A 312 0.66 -26.74 1.94
C LYS A 312 -0.80 -26.99 1.61
N VAL A 313 -1.18 -26.63 0.40
CA VAL A 313 -2.43 -27.05 -0.22
C VAL A 313 -2.18 -28.32 -1.01
N TYR A 314 -3.03 -29.33 -0.83
CA TYR A 314 -3.07 -30.50 -1.70
C TYR A 314 -3.99 -30.23 -2.88
N ASN A 315 -3.41 -30.20 -4.08
CA ASN A 315 -4.14 -29.93 -5.32
C ASN A 315 -3.55 -30.78 -6.45
N TYR A 316 -4.40 -31.43 -7.23
CA TYR A 316 -4.00 -32.31 -8.34
C TYR A 316 -2.93 -33.38 -7.96
N ALA A 317 -3.10 -34.01 -6.80
CA ALA A 317 -2.17 -34.97 -6.23
C ALA A 317 -0.75 -34.43 -5.88
N GLU A 318 -0.60 -33.12 -5.83
CA GLU A 318 0.65 -32.46 -5.41
C GLU A 318 0.43 -31.58 -4.18
N PHE A 319 1.49 -31.39 -3.42
CA PHE A 319 1.49 -30.49 -2.25
C PHE A 319 2.22 -29.21 -2.60
N TYR A 320 1.48 -28.09 -2.64
CA TYR A 320 2.04 -26.77 -2.90
C TYR A 320 2.20 -25.98 -1.61
N THR A 321 3.39 -25.45 -1.38
CA THR A 321 3.65 -24.56 -0.25
C THR A 321 3.01 -23.20 -0.52
N VAL A 322 2.03 -22.82 0.31
CA VAL A 322 1.37 -21.50 0.24
C VAL A 322 2.00 -20.50 1.21
N ALA A 323 2.52 -20.98 2.34
CA ALA A 323 3.23 -20.14 3.30
C ALA A 323 4.34 -20.92 4.00
N THR A 324 5.42 -20.22 4.37
CA THR A 324 6.53 -20.78 5.14
C THR A 324 6.79 -19.88 6.34
N LYS A 325 6.88 -20.48 7.53
CA LYS A 325 7.28 -19.77 8.75
C LYS A 325 8.49 -20.45 9.40
N SER A 326 9.40 -19.66 9.92
CA SER A 326 10.51 -20.15 10.74
C SER A 326 10.16 -20.02 12.22
N VAL A 327 10.44 -21.06 12.99
CA VAL A 327 10.26 -21.06 14.44
C VAL A 327 11.32 -20.14 15.05
N SER A 328 10.93 -18.96 15.51
CA SER A 328 11.83 -17.98 16.14
C SER A 328 12.06 -18.26 17.64
N TYR A 329 11.08 -18.92 18.28
CA TYR A 329 11.14 -19.35 19.68
C TYR A 329 10.60 -20.80 19.79
N THR A 330 9.80 -21.09 20.79
CA THR A 330 9.20 -22.42 20.99
C THR A 330 7.89 -22.64 20.26
N HIS A 331 7.29 -21.59 19.68
CA HIS A 331 5.92 -21.64 19.15
C HIS A 331 5.75 -20.89 17.82
N LEU A 332 4.91 -21.43 16.95
CA LEU A 332 4.38 -20.82 15.73
C LEU A 332 2.87 -20.62 15.88
N ARG A 333 2.37 -19.46 15.45
CA ARG A 333 0.94 -19.26 15.21
C ARG A 333 0.69 -19.38 13.71
N ALA A 334 -0.23 -20.23 13.32
CA ALA A 334 -0.71 -20.37 11.97
C ALA A 334 -2.22 -20.09 11.92
N HIS A 335 -2.65 -19.50 10.82
CA HIS A 335 -4.07 -19.35 10.52
C HIS A 335 -4.42 -20.38 9.45
N GLU A 336 -5.42 -21.20 9.72
CA GLU A 336 -6.00 -22.13 8.77
C GLU A 336 -7.46 -21.74 8.53
N THR A 337 -7.88 -21.78 7.27
CA THR A 337 -9.30 -21.71 6.91
C THR A 337 -9.91 -23.09 7.06
N CYS A 338 -10.96 -23.20 7.85
CA CYS A 338 -11.75 -24.44 7.99
C CYS A 338 -12.70 -24.62 6.82
#